data_66c36f6959665f110e0a30efbf8030f6
#
_entry.id   66c36f6959665f110e0a30efbf8030f6
#
_cell.length_a   1.000
_cell.length_b   1.000
_cell.length_c   1.000
_cell.angle_alpha   90.00
_cell.angle_beta   90.00
_cell.angle_gamma   90.00
#
_symmetry.space_group_name_H-M   'P 1'
#
loop_
_entity.id
_entity.type
_entity.pdbx_description
1 polymer ?
#
loop_
_entity_poly.entity_id
_entity_poly.type
_entity_poly.pdbx_seq_one_letter_code
_entity_poly.pdbx_strand_id
1 'polypeptide(L)'
;MSAVCVDGCATGINPRTLTTELPHLKRGGVHAGLVTTAALETTEVAVGAINQWWRAARLHPDQVRVVTRVPELRAAAAEGVFAAVIHFQGSVPLGTDLELVDAFHRLGLRVMQLTYNYAGPVGDGCLEERDAGLTRFGRQVVERMQQI
;
A
#
# COMPACT_ATOMS: atom_id res chain seq x y z
N MET A 1 9.57 -19.24 16.46
CA MET A 1 9.54 -18.30 15.31
C MET A 1 9.76 -16.90 15.86
N SER A 2 10.76 -16.16 15.36
CA SER A 2 10.97 -14.76 15.73
C SER A 2 9.77 -13.92 15.25
N ALA A 3 9.41 -12.89 16.01
CA ALA A 3 8.36 -11.95 15.62
C ALA A 3 8.78 -11.22 14.34
N VAL A 4 7.83 -10.98 13.44
CA VAL A 4 8.03 -10.17 12.23
C VAL A 4 7.54 -8.76 12.55
N CYS A 5 8.44 -7.78 12.46
CA CYS A 5 8.09 -6.36 12.64
C CYS A 5 7.67 -5.77 11.29
N VAL A 6 6.51 -5.13 11.25
CA VAL A 6 5.93 -4.50 10.06
C VAL A 6 5.71 -3.03 10.33
N ASP A 7 6.23 -2.16 9.47
CA ASP A 7 5.88 -0.74 9.46
C ASP A 7 4.52 -0.55 8.78
N GLY A 8 3.54 -0.07 9.52
CA GLY A 8 2.15 0.10 9.06
C GLY A 8 1.94 1.28 8.09
N CYS A 9 2.95 2.14 7.88
CA CYS A 9 2.86 3.27 6.93
C CYS A 9 4.26 3.74 6.51
N ALA A 10 4.95 2.93 5.73
CA ALA A 10 6.32 3.16 5.28
C ALA A 10 6.39 4.22 4.15
N THR A 11 6.12 5.48 4.48
CA THR A 11 6.10 6.59 3.51
C THR A 11 7.50 7.05 3.09
N GLY A 12 8.51 6.83 3.93
CA GLY A 12 9.90 7.26 3.69
C GLY A 12 10.63 6.41 2.67
N ILE A 13 10.17 5.19 2.38
CA ILE A 13 10.81 4.28 1.45
C ILE A 13 10.08 4.23 0.11
N ASN A 14 10.82 4.34 -0.97
CA ASN A 14 10.33 4.16 -2.32
C ASN A 14 11.41 3.50 -3.19
N PRO A 15 11.11 3.03 -4.41
CA PRO A 15 12.09 2.37 -5.27
C PRO A 15 13.36 3.15 -5.57
N ARG A 16 13.34 4.48 -5.48
CA ARG A 16 14.52 5.32 -5.73
C ARG A 16 15.39 5.45 -4.49
N THR A 17 14.82 5.38 -3.29
CA THR A 17 15.53 5.47 -2.01
C THR A 17 15.81 4.10 -1.39
N LEU A 18 15.48 3.02 -2.09
CA LEU A 18 15.57 1.66 -1.59
C LEU A 18 16.96 1.33 -1.02
N THR A 19 18.02 1.62 -1.77
CA THR A 19 19.40 1.30 -1.37
C THR A 19 19.91 2.10 -0.18
N THR A 20 19.35 3.31 0.06
CA THR A 20 19.71 4.17 1.19
C THR A 20 18.87 3.89 2.42
N GLU A 21 17.60 3.62 2.27
CA GLU A 21 16.65 3.47 3.38
C GLU A 21 16.58 2.04 3.95
N LEU A 22 16.69 1.00 3.09
CA LEU A 22 16.62 -0.39 3.56
C LEU A 22 17.64 -0.74 4.65
N PRO A 23 18.92 -0.31 4.59
CA PRO A 23 19.87 -0.60 5.65
C PRO A 23 19.45 -0.02 7.00
N HIS A 24 18.77 1.12 7.01
CA HIS A 24 18.24 1.74 8.24
C HIS A 24 17.08 0.94 8.81
N LEU A 25 16.11 0.55 7.98
CA LEU A 25 14.99 -0.29 8.38
C LEU A 25 15.45 -1.65 8.91
N LYS A 26 16.38 -2.30 8.22
CA LYS A 26 16.96 -3.59 8.66
C LYS A 26 17.67 -3.47 10.00
N ARG A 27 18.47 -2.42 10.23
CA ARG A 27 19.11 -2.18 11.55
C ARG A 27 18.08 -1.92 12.65
N GLY A 28 16.95 -1.29 12.33
CA GLY A 28 15.82 -1.11 13.24
C GLY A 28 14.97 -2.37 13.47
N GLY A 29 15.32 -3.49 12.83
CA GLY A 29 14.56 -4.75 12.96
C GLY A 29 13.25 -4.77 12.16
N VAL A 30 13.05 -3.85 11.22
CA VAL A 30 11.85 -3.81 10.37
C VAL A 30 12.01 -4.78 9.20
N HIS A 31 11.11 -5.73 9.09
CA HIS A 31 11.15 -6.81 8.09
C HIS A 31 10.25 -6.53 6.89
N ALA A 32 9.17 -5.78 7.09
CA ALA A 32 8.18 -5.48 6.08
C ALA A 32 7.63 -4.07 6.25
N GLY A 33 7.05 -3.51 5.20
CA GLY A 33 6.36 -2.22 5.26
C GLY A 33 5.18 -2.14 4.33
N LEU A 34 4.14 -1.42 4.77
CA LEU A 34 3.07 -0.95 3.90
C LEU A 34 3.60 0.23 3.09
N VAL A 35 4.10 -0.06 1.88
CA VAL A 35 4.75 0.95 1.03
C VAL A 35 3.69 1.80 0.33
N THR A 36 3.63 3.08 0.65
CA THR A 36 2.64 3.99 0.08
C THR A 36 2.92 4.24 -1.40
N THR A 37 1.99 3.85 -2.24
CA THR A 37 2.06 4.03 -3.69
C THR A 37 1.09 5.09 -4.21
N ALA A 38 0.10 5.46 -3.40
CA ALA A 38 -0.78 6.59 -3.67
C ALA A 38 -1.45 7.08 -2.37
N ALA A 39 -1.78 8.37 -2.34
CA ALA A 39 -2.61 9.04 -1.33
C ALA A 39 -3.66 9.92 -2.02
N LEU A 40 -3.21 10.95 -2.75
CA LEU A 40 -4.04 11.91 -3.48
C LEU A 40 -3.80 11.86 -4.99
N GLU A 41 -3.02 10.90 -5.45
CA GLU A 41 -2.62 10.74 -6.84
C GLU A 41 -3.77 10.18 -7.69
N THR A 42 -3.68 10.44 -9.01
CA THR A 42 -4.61 9.86 -9.99
C THR A 42 -4.38 8.36 -10.19
N THR A 43 -5.33 7.71 -10.84
CA THR A 43 -5.24 6.29 -11.23
C THR A 43 -3.95 5.97 -11.97
N GLU A 44 -3.57 6.80 -12.97
CA GLU A 44 -2.39 6.59 -13.81
C GLU A 44 -1.10 6.66 -12.99
N VAL A 45 -1.01 7.64 -12.09
CA VAL A 45 0.16 7.83 -11.22
C VAL A 45 0.28 6.65 -10.25
N ALA A 46 -0.83 6.20 -9.67
CA ALA A 46 -0.87 5.05 -8.76
C ALA A 46 -0.42 3.75 -9.46
N VAL A 47 -0.90 3.49 -10.68
CA VAL A 47 -0.46 2.35 -11.50
C VAL A 47 1.04 2.42 -11.77
N GLY A 48 1.55 3.60 -12.13
CA GLY A 48 2.98 3.83 -12.35
C GLY A 48 3.81 3.53 -11.11
N ALA A 49 3.37 3.99 -9.94
CA ALA A 49 4.06 3.77 -8.67
C ALA A 49 4.08 2.28 -8.27
N ILE A 50 2.97 1.57 -8.43
CA ILE A 50 2.91 0.11 -8.21
C ILE A 50 3.93 -0.60 -9.12
N ASN A 51 3.94 -0.26 -10.41
CA ASN A 51 4.86 -0.88 -11.37
C ASN A 51 6.34 -0.62 -11.03
N GLN A 52 6.67 0.54 -10.46
CA GLN A 52 8.03 0.82 -9.99
C GLN A 52 8.46 -0.15 -8.88
N TRP A 53 7.58 -0.53 -7.94
CA TRP A 53 7.87 -1.52 -6.91
C TRP A 53 8.09 -2.92 -7.48
N TRP A 54 7.25 -3.36 -8.42
CA TRP A 54 7.45 -4.63 -9.13
C TRP A 54 8.75 -4.66 -9.92
N ARG A 55 9.12 -3.52 -10.54
CA ARG A 55 10.41 -3.37 -11.21
C ARG A 55 11.58 -3.47 -10.23
N ALA A 56 11.50 -2.77 -9.09
CA ALA A 56 12.53 -2.81 -8.07
C ALA A 56 12.74 -4.24 -7.54
N ALA A 57 11.67 -4.98 -7.27
CA ALA A 57 11.74 -6.38 -6.83
C ALA A 57 12.41 -7.30 -7.86
N ARG A 58 12.25 -7.03 -9.16
CA ARG A 58 12.95 -7.78 -10.21
C ARG A 58 14.43 -7.42 -10.33
N LEU A 59 14.79 -6.16 -10.08
CA LEU A 59 16.18 -5.68 -10.20
C LEU A 59 17.00 -5.98 -8.94
N HIS A 60 16.36 -6.07 -7.78
CA HIS A 60 17.00 -6.26 -6.48
C HIS A 60 16.30 -7.36 -5.67
N PRO A 61 16.24 -8.63 -6.19
CA PRO A 61 15.49 -9.72 -5.58
C PRO A 61 16.03 -10.16 -4.21
N ASP A 62 17.27 -9.86 -3.93
CA ASP A 62 17.98 -10.07 -2.66
C ASP A 62 17.68 -8.98 -1.61
N GLN A 63 17.10 -7.86 -2.01
CA GLN A 63 16.84 -6.72 -1.14
C GLN A 63 15.36 -6.53 -0.85
N VAL A 64 14.50 -6.66 -1.85
CA VAL A 64 13.07 -6.40 -1.74
C VAL A 64 12.23 -7.40 -2.52
N ARG A 65 11.09 -7.75 -1.93
CA ARG A 65 10.06 -8.59 -2.55
C ARG A 65 8.70 -7.93 -2.37
N VAL A 66 7.97 -7.70 -3.45
CA VAL A 66 6.54 -7.34 -3.36
C VAL A 66 5.78 -8.59 -2.95
N VAL A 67 5.01 -8.49 -1.88
CA VAL A 67 4.27 -9.62 -1.30
C VAL A 67 2.79 -9.33 -1.28
N THR A 68 2.00 -10.35 -1.56
CA THR A 68 0.54 -10.26 -1.64
C THR A 68 -0.17 -11.17 -0.64
N ARG A 69 0.60 -12.01 0.07
CA ARG A 69 0.10 -12.96 1.06
C ARG A 69 1.01 -13.04 2.28
N VAL A 70 0.42 -13.31 3.43
CA VAL A 70 1.17 -13.44 4.71
C VAL A 70 2.29 -14.49 4.66
N PRO A 71 2.12 -15.68 4.04
CA PRO A 71 3.24 -16.64 3.93
C PRO A 71 4.44 -16.09 3.15
N GLU A 72 4.21 -15.30 2.09
CA GLU A 72 5.26 -14.66 1.30
C GLU A 72 6.03 -13.63 2.13
N LEU A 73 5.30 -12.84 2.94
CA LEU A 73 5.90 -11.87 3.87
C LEU A 73 6.81 -12.58 4.88
N ARG A 74 6.33 -13.68 5.48
CA ARG A 74 7.10 -14.46 6.45
C ARG A 74 8.34 -15.11 5.82
N ALA A 75 8.22 -15.60 4.59
CA ALA A 75 9.35 -16.16 3.84
C ALA A 75 10.40 -15.08 3.55
N ALA A 76 9.99 -13.92 3.04
CA ALA A 76 10.91 -12.81 2.78
C ALA A 76 11.63 -12.36 4.06
N ALA A 77 10.91 -12.22 5.17
CA ALA A 77 11.51 -11.87 6.47
C ALA A 77 12.55 -12.90 6.94
N ALA A 78 12.27 -14.20 6.79
CA ALA A 78 13.19 -15.28 7.15
C ALA A 78 14.45 -15.29 6.27
N GLU A 79 14.34 -14.86 5.02
CA GLU A 79 15.46 -14.73 4.08
C GLU A 79 16.23 -13.39 4.24
N GLY A 80 15.79 -12.49 5.13
CA GLY A 80 16.38 -11.16 5.30
C GLY A 80 16.08 -10.20 4.15
N VAL A 81 15.07 -10.53 3.32
CA VAL A 81 14.56 -9.69 2.22
C VAL A 81 13.42 -8.83 2.74
N PHE A 82 13.42 -7.54 2.42
CA PHE A 82 12.35 -6.63 2.82
C PHE A 82 11.06 -6.95 2.07
N ALA A 83 9.98 -7.17 2.80
CA ALA A 83 8.67 -7.43 2.23
C ALA A 83 7.89 -6.13 2.01
N ALA A 84 7.70 -5.73 0.77
CA ALA A 84 6.92 -4.56 0.39
C ALA A 84 5.45 -4.97 0.16
N VAL A 85 4.55 -4.47 1.01
CA VAL A 85 3.10 -4.62 0.85
C VAL A 85 2.57 -3.35 0.20
N ILE A 86 2.02 -3.45 -1.00
CA ILE A 86 1.48 -2.28 -1.73
C ILE A 86 0.28 -1.70 -0.96
N HIS A 87 0.36 -0.39 -0.70
CA HIS A 87 -0.56 0.35 0.13
C HIS A 87 -0.99 1.67 -0.52
N PHE A 88 -2.26 1.99 -0.43
CA PHE A 88 -2.81 3.32 -0.69
C PHE A 88 -3.16 4.01 0.62
N GLN A 89 -2.69 5.23 0.80
CA GLN A 89 -3.00 6.08 1.96
C GLN A 89 -4.27 6.92 1.74
N GLY A 90 -5.01 6.65 0.68
CA GLY A 90 -6.28 7.26 0.31
C GLY A 90 -6.90 6.55 -0.88
N SER A 91 -8.17 6.80 -1.13
CA SER A 91 -8.94 6.15 -2.20
C SER A 91 -9.09 6.99 -3.48
N VAL A 92 -8.40 8.11 -3.57
CA VAL A 92 -8.44 9.01 -4.75
C VAL A 92 -8.20 8.26 -6.07
N PRO A 93 -7.27 7.28 -6.15
CA PRO A 93 -7.06 6.52 -7.39
C PRO A 93 -8.29 5.75 -7.90
N LEU A 94 -9.30 5.50 -7.06
CA LEU A 94 -10.54 4.85 -7.51
C LEU A 94 -11.47 5.79 -8.27
N GLY A 95 -11.32 7.12 -8.11
CA GLY A 95 -12.33 8.06 -8.59
C GLY A 95 -13.72 7.66 -8.08
N THR A 96 -14.61 7.35 -9.01
CA THR A 96 -15.97 6.82 -8.73
C THR A 96 -16.22 5.46 -9.40
N ASP A 97 -15.15 4.76 -9.76
CA ASP A 97 -15.22 3.46 -10.46
C ASP A 97 -14.92 2.30 -9.49
N LEU A 98 -15.93 1.51 -9.18
CA LEU A 98 -15.81 0.37 -8.27
C LEU A 98 -14.93 -0.75 -8.84
N GLU A 99 -14.87 -0.92 -10.18
CA GLU A 99 -14.07 -1.94 -10.83
C GLU A 99 -12.55 -1.74 -10.60
N LEU A 100 -12.15 -0.51 -10.28
CA LEU A 100 -10.75 -0.21 -9.94
C LEU A 100 -10.29 -0.87 -8.64
N VAL A 101 -11.20 -1.24 -7.73
CA VAL A 101 -10.84 -2.03 -6.53
C VAL A 101 -10.24 -3.37 -6.95
N ASP A 102 -10.90 -4.08 -7.87
CA ASP A 102 -10.41 -5.34 -8.43
C ASP A 102 -9.14 -5.18 -9.26
N ALA A 103 -9.09 -4.15 -10.08
CA ALA A 103 -7.93 -3.86 -10.90
C ALA A 103 -6.67 -3.64 -10.05
N PHE A 104 -6.76 -2.79 -9.03
CA PHE A 104 -5.65 -2.54 -8.12
C PHE A 104 -5.30 -3.77 -7.27
N HIS A 105 -6.29 -4.56 -6.83
CA HIS A 105 -6.03 -5.82 -6.15
C HIS A 105 -5.20 -6.79 -7.02
N ARG A 106 -5.55 -6.93 -8.32
CA ARG A 106 -4.77 -7.73 -9.28
C ARG A 106 -3.36 -7.17 -9.50
N LEU A 107 -3.18 -5.85 -9.43
CA LEU A 107 -1.86 -5.21 -9.50
C LEU A 107 -1.02 -5.37 -8.22
N GLY A 108 -1.61 -5.92 -7.15
CA GLY A 108 -0.90 -6.22 -5.91
C GLY A 108 -1.24 -5.33 -4.72
N LEU A 109 -2.19 -4.39 -4.84
CA LEU A 109 -2.69 -3.61 -3.71
C LEU A 109 -3.29 -4.55 -2.65
N ARG A 110 -2.94 -4.37 -1.37
CA ARG A 110 -3.47 -5.18 -0.27
C ARG A 110 -4.02 -4.38 0.88
N VAL A 111 -3.63 -3.13 1.00
CA VAL A 111 -4.13 -2.23 2.04
C VAL A 111 -4.52 -0.91 1.39
N MET A 112 -5.69 -0.41 1.71
CA MET A 112 -6.16 0.90 1.28
C MET A 112 -6.85 1.61 2.44
N GLN A 113 -6.33 2.78 2.80
CA GLN A 113 -7.02 3.74 3.66
C GLN A 113 -8.16 4.36 2.86
N LEU A 114 -9.35 4.44 3.45
CA LEU A 114 -10.57 4.87 2.74
C LEU A 114 -10.54 6.37 2.41
N THR A 115 -10.06 7.16 3.36
CA THR A 115 -9.97 8.63 3.23
C THR A 115 -8.62 9.11 3.73
N TYR A 116 -8.18 10.28 3.31
CA TYR A 116 -6.99 10.95 3.81
C TYR A 116 -7.37 12.24 4.53
N ASN A 117 -6.99 13.39 4.00
CA ASN A 117 -7.19 14.67 4.69
C ASN A 117 -8.56 15.30 4.42
N TYR A 118 -9.06 15.21 3.19
CA TYR A 118 -10.23 15.93 2.72
C TYR A 118 -11.35 14.97 2.30
N ALA A 119 -12.55 15.53 2.16
CA ALA A 119 -13.70 14.80 1.62
C ALA A 119 -13.42 14.32 0.19
N GLY A 120 -13.88 13.11 -0.10
CA GLY A 120 -13.76 12.48 -1.41
C GLY A 120 -14.96 11.59 -1.74
N PRO A 121 -14.94 10.90 -2.90
CA PRO A 121 -16.04 10.05 -3.29
C PRO A 121 -16.39 8.94 -2.29
N VAL A 122 -15.41 8.48 -1.50
CA VAL A 122 -15.59 7.38 -0.54
C VAL A 122 -16.11 7.87 0.81
N GLY A 123 -15.71 9.05 1.26
CA GLY A 123 -16.12 9.60 2.56
C GLY A 123 -15.35 10.86 2.92
N ASP A 124 -15.58 11.35 4.11
CA ASP A 124 -14.91 12.54 4.63
C ASP A 124 -13.53 12.18 5.21
N GLY A 125 -12.58 13.09 5.05
CA GLY A 125 -11.22 12.97 5.58
C GLY A 125 -11.07 13.64 6.93
N CYS A 126 -9.91 13.45 7.56
CA CYS A 126 -9.66 13.86 8.95
C CYS A 126 -9.59 15.38 9.17
N LEU A 127 -9.53 16.20 8.13
CA LEU A 127 -9.51 17.67 8.22
C LEU A 127 -10.87 18.31 7.92
N GLU A 128 -11.91 17.52 7.64
CA GLU A 128 -13.25 18.04 7.44
C GLU A 128 -13.86 18.50 8.77
N GLU A 129 -14.45 19.71 8.77
CA GLU A 129 -15.12 20.24 9.95
C GLU A 129 -16.37 19.43 10.36
N ARG A 130 -17.02 18.85 9.35
CA ARG A 130 -18.20 18.02 9.51
C ARG A 130 -17.92 16.63 8.99
N ASP A 131 -17.91 15.65 9.88
CA ASP A 131 -17.78 14.23 9.56
C ASP A 131 -19.16 13.65 9.19
N ALA A 132 -19.40 13.44 7.89
CA ALA A 132 -20.56 12.74 7.38
C ALA A 132 -20.30 11.22 7.20
N GLY A 133 -19.09 10.76 7.48
CA GLY A 133 -18.69 9.35 7.37
C GLY A 133 -18.59 8.86 5.93
N LEU A 134 -18.88 7.58 5.71
CA LEU A 134 -18.84 6.96 4.39
C LEU A 134 -20.02 7.37 3.50
N THR A 135 -19.72 7.68 2.25
CA THR A 135 -20.73 7.85 1.20
C THR A 135 -21.39 6.50 0.83
N ARG A 136 -22.41 6.54 -0.03
CA ARG A 136 -22.96 5.31 -0.63
C ARG A 136 -21.90 4.54 -1.41
N PHE A 137 -21.08 5.25 -2.20
CA PHE A 137 -19.96 4.64 -2.94
C PHE A 137 -18.91 4.07 -1.99
N GLY A 138 -18.58 4.79 -0.90
CA GLY A 138 -17.65 4.30 0.11
C GLY A 138 -18.06 2.97 0.75
N ARG A 139 -19.35 2.78 1.02
CA ARG A 139 -19.88 1.49 1.50
C ARG A 139 -19.69 0.38 0.48
N GLN A 140 -19.97 0.65 -0.82
CA GLN A 140 -19.75 -0.32 -1.89
C GLN A 140 -18.26 -0.69 -2.02
N VAL A 141 -17.35 0.27 -1.87
CA VAL A 141 -15.90 0.02 -1.86
C VAL A 141 -15.52 -0.94 -0.72
N VAL A 142 -15.99 -0.68 0.50
CA VAL A 142 -15.72 -1.55 1.67
C VAL A 142 -16.27 -2.96 1.44
N GLU A 143 -17.51 -3.07 0.98
CA GLU A 143 -18.14 -4.36 0.66
C GLU A 143 -17.32 -5.12 -0.40
N ARG A 144 -16.86 -4.44 -1.45
CA ARG A 144 -16.03 -5.07 -2.48
C ARG A 144 -14.68 -5.52 -1.95
N MET A 145 -14.02 -4.71 -1.13
CA MET A 145 -12.74 -5.06 -0.49
C MET A 145 -12.85 -6.31 0.39
N GLN A 146 -14.01 -6.56 1.00
CA GLN A 146 -14.25 -7.75 1.83
C GLN A 146 -14.47 -9.03 1.02
N GLN A 147 -14.80 -8.91 -0.27
CA GLN A 147 -15.11 -10.04 -1.15
C GLN A 147 -13.88 -10.61 -1.88
N ILE A 148 -12.74 -9.89 -1.90
CA ILE A 148 -11.57 -10.22 -2.72
C ILE A 148 -10.32 -10.54 -1.91
#